data_43786cab78d87bb790ede773f4b9e914
#
_entry.id   43786cab78d87bb790ede773f4b9e914
#
_cell.length_a   1.000
_cell.length_b   1.000
_cell.length_c   1.000
_cell.angle_alpha   90.00
_cell.angle_beta   90.00
_cell.angle_gamma   90.00
#
_symmetry.space_group_name_H-M   'P 1'
#
loop_
_entity.id
_entity.type
_entity.pdbx_description
1 polymer ?
#
loop_
_entity_poly.entity_id
_entity_poly.type
_entity_poly.pdbx_seq_one_letter_code
_entity_poly.pdbx_strand_id
1 'polypeptide(L)'
;MWKQVKDSLVAELVFKNFVDAFAFMTDVAALAEKHDHHPEWSNVYNRVTIRLTTHDAGNQVTDKDRKLAEAIEALASASLVQVSGKYLA
;
A
#
# COMPACT_ATOMS: atom_id res chain seq x y z
N MET A 1 6.45 -7.17 -3.80
CA MET A 1 5.43 -6.09 -3.95
C MET A 1 6.01 -4.70 -3.75
N TRP A 2 6.77 -4.50 -2.68
CA TRP A 2 7.32 -3.18 -2.36
C TRP A 2 8.69 -2.94 -2.99
N LYS A 3 8.92 -1.70 -3.41
CA LYS A 3 10.19 -1.25 -3.94
C LYS A 3 10.62 -0.01 -3.17
N GLN A 4 11.86 0.04 -2.74
CA GLN A 4 12.38 1.25 -2.10
C GLN A 4 12.82 2.22 -3.18
N VAL A 5 12.27 3.43 -3.16
CA VAL A 5 12.60 4.50 -4.07
C VAL A 5 13.01 5.69 -3.22
N LYS A 6 14.30 5.96 -3.14
CA LYS A 6 14.87 7.00 -2.27
C LYS A 6 14.42 6.77 -0.82
N ASP A 7 13.62 7.68 -0.29
CA ASP A 7 13.21 7.71 1.10
C ASP A 7 11.86 7.06 1.35
N SER A 8 11.37 6.27 0.40
CA SER A 8 10.02 5.72 0.47
C SER A 8 9.96 4.27 0.03
N LEU A 9 8.99 3.54 0.57
CA LEU A 9 8.56 2.26 0.02
C LEU A 9 7.37 2.54 -0.89
N VAL A 10 7.40 2.01 -2.11
CA VAL A 10 6.36 2.24 -3.11
C VAL A 10 5.82 0.91 -3.61
N ALA A 11 4.51 0.81 -3.71
CA ALA A 11 3.83 -0.32 -4.34
C ALA A 11 2.83 0.19 -5.36
N GLU A 12 2.78 -0.45 -6.50
CA GLU A 12 1.80 -0.18 -7.55
C GLU A 12 0.97 -1.44 -7.76
N LEU A 13 -0.35 -1.30 -7.64
CA LEU A 13 -1.27 -2.41 -7.74
C LEU A 13 -2.31 -2.12 -8.81
N VAL A 14 -2.66 -3.15 -9.57
CA VAL A 14 -3.70 -3.07 -10.59
C VAL A 14 -4.78 -4.08 -10.24
N PHE A 15 -6.01 -3.61 -10.16
CA PHE A 15 -7.16 -4.42 -9.82
C PHE A 15 -8.01 -4.68 -11.06
N LYS A 16 -9.03 -5.48 -10.89
CA LYS A 16 -9.95 -5.83 -11.96
C LYS A 16 -10.77 -4.62 -12.42
N ASN A 17 -11.20 -3.79 -11.45
CA ASN A 17 -12.03 -2.62 -11.69
C ASN A 17 -11.88 -1.61 -10.55
N PHE A 18 -12.59 -0.50 -10.65
CA PHE A 18 -12.53 0.55 -9.63
C PHE A 18 -13.10 0.08 -8.28
N VAL A 19 -14.17 -0.67 -8.29
CA VAL A 19 -14.81 -1.13 -7.05
C VAL A 19 -13.84 -1.98 -6.23
N ASP A 20 -13.14 -2.89 -6.89
CA ASP A 20 -12.15 -3.74 -6.23
C ASP A 20 -10.96 -2.93 -5.73
N ALA A 21 -10.50 -1.97 -6.51
CA ALA A 21 -9.41 -1.08 -6.11
C ALA A 21 -9.79 -0.30 -4.85
N PHE A 22 -10.98 0.27 -4.84
CA PHE A 22 -11.42 1.09 -3.72
C PHE A 22 -11.72 0.24 -2.47
N ALA A 23 -12.23 -0.97 -2.64
CA ALA A 23 -12.43 -1.90 -1.53
C ALA A 23 -11.10 -2.21 -0.86
N PHE A 24 -10.05 -2.46 -1.65
CA PHE A 24 -8.71 -2.68 -1.11
C PHE A 24 -8.20 -1.45 -0.35
N MET A 25 -8.40 -0.26 -0.91
CA MET A 25 -8.00 0.98 -0.24
C MET A 25 -8.72 1.17 1.09
N THR A 26 -9.99 0.81 1.16
CA THR A 26 -10.76 0.89 2.40
C THR A 26 -10.14 -0.01 3.48
N ASP A 27 -9.73 -1.21 3.11
CA ASP A 27 -9.09 -2.13 4.05
C ASP A 27 -7.70 -1.62 4.47
N VAL A 28 -6.95 -1.04 3.53
CA VAL A 28 -5.66 -0.43 3.84
C VAL A 28 -5.84 0.76 4.79
N ALA A 29 -6.89 1.54 4.61
CA ALA A 29 -7.18 2.65 5.51
C ALA A 29 -7.36 2.17 6.95
N ALA A 30 -8.04 1.05 7.15
CA ALA A 30 -8.20 0.45 8.49
C ALA A 30 -6.85 0.01 9.07
N LEU A 31 -5.98 -0.57 8.24
CA LEU A 31 -4.63 -0.94 8.67
C LEU A 31 -3.80 0.28 9.06
N ALA A 32 -3.89 1.35 8.27
CA ALA A 32 -3.17 2.59 8.54
C ALA A 32 -3.57 3.16 9.91
N GLU A 33 -4.85 3.15 10.23
CA GLU A 33 -5.33 3.59 11.55
C GLU A 33 -4.81 2.69 12.65
N LYS A 34 -4.82 1.39 12.44
CA LYS A 34 -4.33 0.43 13.42
C LYS A 34 -2.85 0.61 13.72
N HIS A 35 -2.06 0.92 12.70
CA HIS A 35 -0.61 1.11 12.82
C HIS A 35 -0.24 2.56 13.18
N ASP A 36 -1.21 3.45 13.26
CA ASP A 36 -0.99 4.88 13.48
C ASP A 36 0.05 5.42 12.51
N HIS A 37 -0.07 5.03 11.24
CA HIS A 37 0.87 5.40 10.19
C HIS A 37 0.13 5.46 8.85
N HIS A 38 0.13 6.61 8.21
CA HIS A 38 -0.75 6.87 7.07
C HIS A 38 0.04 6.93 5.76
N PRO A 39 -0.45 6.28 4.71
CA PRO A 39 0.24 6.30 3.42
C PRO A 39 -0.03 7.59 2.65
N GLU A 40 0.90 7.91 1.74
CA GLU A 40 0.62 8.79 0.62
C GLU A 40 0.19 7.88 -0.52
N TRP A 41 -0.97 8.11 -1.09
CA TRP A 41 -1.46 7.22 -2.12
C TRP A 41 -2.32 7.94 -3.16
N SER A 42 -2.48 7.27 -4.29
CA SER A 42 -3.34 7.75 -5.35
C SER A 42 -4.09 6.58 -5.98
N ASN A 43 -5.23 6.90 -6.56
CA ASN A 43 -6.05 5.92 -7.26
C ASN A 43 -6.52 6.52 -8.58
N VAL A 44 -6.31 5.78 -9.66
CA VAL A 44 -6.85 6.10 -10.98
C VAL A 44 -7.53 4.84 -11.50
N TYR A 45 -8.84 4.86 -11.51
CA TYR A 45 -9.69 3.73 -11.91
C TYR A 45 -9.30 2.44 -11.18
N ASN A 46 -8.65 1.50 -11.83
CA ASN A 46 -8.27 0.21 -11.23
C ASN A 46 -6.83 0.18 -10.71
N ARG A 47 -6.14 1.31 -10.70
CA ARG A 47 -4.74 1.39 -10.24
C ARG A 47 -4.65 2.12 -8.92
N VAL A 48 -3.83 1.58 -8.04
CA VAL A 48 -3.55 2.17 -6.73
C VAL A 48 -2.04 2.23 -6.56
N THR A 49 -1.54 3.42 -6.26
CA THR A 49 -0.12 3.61 -5.94
C THR A 49 -0.03 4.00 -4.48
N ILE A 50 0.78 3.27 -3.72
CA ILE A 50 0.95 3.50 -2.27
C ILE A 50 2.40 3.84 -2.01
N ARG A 51 2.62 4.92 -1.28
CA ARG A 51 3.94 5.34 -0.85
C ARG A 51 3.97 5.44 0.67
N LEU A 52 4.99 4.84 1.29
CA LEU A 52 5.17 4.88 2.73
C LEU A 52 6.51 5.53 3.05
N THR A 53 6.47 6.51 3.94
CA THR A 53 7.67 7.16 4.48
C THR A 53 7.31 7.70 5.86
N THR A 54 8.30 7.86 6.74
CA THR A 54 8.07 8.38 8.09
C THR A 54 8.48 9.84 8.16
N HIS A 55 7.50 10.73 8.20
CA HIS A 55 7.73 12.18 8.22
C HIS A 55 8.52 12.62 9.45
N ASP A 56 8.19 12.08 10.60
CA ASP A 56 8.83 12.43 11.88
C ASP A 56 10.33 12.06 11.91
N ALA A 57 10.75 11.16 11.06
CA ALA A 57 12.14 10.76 10.93
C ALA A 57 12.87 11.47 9.79
N GLY A 58 12.34 12.61 9.33
CA GLY A 58 12.93 13.37 8.22
C GLY A 58 12.63 12.74 6.87
N ASN A 59 11.45 12.16 6.69
CA ASN A 59 11.03 11.50 5.46
C ASN A 59 11.97 10.36 5.10
N GLN A 60 12.08 9.38 5.97
CA GLN A 60 12.90 8.18 5.76
C GLN A 60 12.06 6.92 5.97
N VAL A 61 12.49 5.82 5.38
CA VAL A 61 11.90 4.52 5.65
C VAL A 61 12.35 4.05 7.03
N THR A 62 11.39 3.73 7.89
CA THR A 62 11.63 3.21 9.22
C THR A 62 10.86 1.91 9.42
N ASP A 63 10.94 1.34 10.61
CA ASP A 63 10.19 0.12 10.95
C ASP A 63 8.67 0.34 10.86
N LYS A 64 8.20 1.55 11.08
CA LYS A 64 6.78 1.87 10.91
C LYS A 64 6.33 1.57 9.48
N ASP A 65 7.14 1.98 8.50
CA ASP A 65 6.84 1.74 7.10
C ASP A 65 6.90 0.27 6.77
N ARG A 66 7.93 -0.42 7.26
CA ARG A 66 8.10 -1.86 6.99
C ARG A 66 6.97 -2.70 7.57
N LYS A 67 6.55 -2.39 8.79
CA LYS A 67 5.45 -3.12 9.43
C LYS A 67 4.13 -2.89 8.70
N LEU A 68 3.83 -1.66 8.32
CA LEU A 68 2.62 -1.37 7.55
C LEU A 68 2.69 -2.01 6.17
N ALA A 69 3.84 -1.97 5.52
CA ALA A 69 4.04 -2.60 4.22
C ALA A 69 3.79 -4.10 4.29
N GLU A 70 4.28 -4.78 5.32
CA GLU A 70 4.03 -6.21 5.52
C GLU A 70 2.53 -6.50 5.71
N ALA A 71 1.84 -5.67 6.49
CA ALA A 71 0.42 -5.83 6.72
C ALA A 71 -0.39 -5.63 5.44
N ILE A 72 -0.02 -4.65 4.63
CA ILE A 72 -0.67 -4.39 3.34
C ILE A 72 -0.42 -5.56 2.38
N GLU A 73 0.81 -6.07 2.34
CA GLU A 73 1.14 -7.20 1.47
C GLU A 73 0.37 -8.46 1.88
N ALA A 74 0.25 -8.73 3.18
CA ALA A 74 -0.55 -9.84 3.67
C ALA A 74 -2.02 -9.67 3.29
N LEU A 75 -2.55 -8.46 3.38
CA LEU A 75 -3.91 -8.16 2.96
C LEU A 75 -4.09 -8.42 1.45
N ALA A 76 -3.15 -7.97 0.64
CA ALA A 76 -3.21 -8.17 -0.81
C ALA A 76 -3.21 -9.67 -1.16
N SER A 77 -2.41 -10.47 -0.45
CA SER A 77 -2.32 -11.92 -0.68
C SER A 77 -3.57 -12.66 -0.22
N ALA A 78 -4.21 -12.20 0.86
CA ALA A 78 -5.37 -12.86 1.45
C ALA A 78 -6.69 -12.29 0.94
N SER A 79 -6.67 -11.17 0.24
CA SER A 79 -7.87 -10.47 -0.22
C SER A 79 -8.60 -11.27 -1.29
N LEU A 80 -9.93 -11.14 -1.29
CA LEU A 80 -10.77 -11.64 -2.38
C LEU A 80 -10.70 -10.74 -3.60
N VAL A 81 -10.08 -9.57 -3.46
CA VAL A 81 -9.86 -8.64 -4.56
C VAL A 81 -8.79 -9.20 -5.48
N GLN A 82 -9.06 -9.17 -6.77
CA GLN A 82 -8.13 -9.66 -7.79
C GLN A 82 -7.08 -8.60 -8.08
N VAL A 83 -5.89 -8.81 -7.55
CA VAL A 83 -4.76 -7.90 -7.80
C VAL A 83 -3.97 -8.44 -8.98
N SER A 84 -3.62 -7.58 -9.93
CA SER A 84 -2.79 -7.97 -11.06
C SER A 84 -1.42 -8.45 -10.56
N GLY A 85 -1.01 -9.64 -10.96
CA GLY A 85 0.29 -10.19 -10.58
C GLY A 85 1.48 -9.40 -11.08
N LYS A 86 1.27 -8.51 -12.02
CA LYS A 86 2.31 -7.71 -12.63
C LYS A 86 3.12 -6.91 -11.61
N TYR A 87 2.47 -6.46 -10.54
CA TYR A 87 3.09 -5.59 -9.54
C TYR A 87 3.35 -6.29 -8.21
N LEU A 88 3.10 -7.56 -8.13
CA LEU A 88 3.27 -8.35 -6.90
C LEU A 88 4.59 -9.11 -6.85
N ALA A 89 5.52 -8.71 -7.60
CA ALA A 89 6.79 -9.43 -7.66
C ALA A 89 7.63 -9.28 -6.41
#